data_dc2c5642f8a63ee6a496b9f298b2d673
#
_entry.id   dc2c5642f8a63ee6a496b9f298b2d673
#
_cell.length_a   1.000
_cell.length_b   1.000
_cell.length_c   1.000
_cell.angle_alpha   90.00
_cell.angle_beta   90.00
_cell.angle_gamma   90.00
#
_symmetry.space_group_name_H-M   'P 1'
#
loop_
_entity.id
_entity.type
_entity.pdbx_description
1 polymer ?
#
loop_
_entity_poly.entity_id
_entity_poly.type
_entity_poly.pdbx_seq_one_letter_code
_entity_poly.pdbx_strand_id
1 'polypeptide(L)'
;MTEQPTAQQGHPKGLWVLFGTEMWERFNFYGMRTLLTLFIVSALMMSKEQSSLIYGGFLGLCYLTPMLGGFISDRFLGNRNCIMLGGLLMACGQMLLFTSASVFSTNLELAKTLLYIALGVIIFGNGFFKPNISSMVSSLYPKEQKNKLDTAFTIFYMGINVGAFLGQFI
;
A
#
# COMPACT_ATOMS: atom_id res chain seq x y z
N MET A 1 -1.80 -44.85 -18.74
CA MET A 1 -2.57 -43.64 -19.07
C MET A 1 -2.32 -42.63 -17.97
N THR A 2 -1.39 -41.73 -18.20
CA THR A 2 -1.08 -40.66 -17.27
C THR A 2 -2.07 -39.51 -17.54
N GLU A 3 -3.00 -39.29 -16.61
CA GLU A 3 -3.88 -38.11 -16.66
C GLU A 3 -3.04 -36.85 -16.69
N GLN A 4 -3.05 -36.16 -17.81
CA GLN A 4 -2.53 -34.81 -17.89
C GLN A 4 -3.42 -33.91 -17.01
N PRO A 5 -2.86 -33.11 -16.09
CA PRO A 5 -3.64 -32.16 -15.33
C PRO A 5 -4.35 -31.25 -16.32
N THR A 6 -5.67 -31.25 -16.29
CA THR A 6 -6.51 -30.34 -17.07
C THR A 6 -6.04 -28.90 -16.81
N ALA A 7 -5.47 -28.27 -17.83
CA ALA A 7 -5.05 -26.88 -17.78
C ALA A 7 -6.26 -26.03 -17.35
N GLN A 8 -6.21 -25.45 -16.16
CA GLN A 8 -7.23 -24.50 -15.71
C GLN A 8 -7.36 -23.41 -16.78
N GLN A 9 -8.50 -23.34 -17.44
CA GLN A 9 -8.75 -22.42 -18.56
C GLN A 9 -8.78 -20.94 -18.14
N GLY A 10 -8.82 -20.63 -16.82
CA GLY A 10 -8.89 -19.30 -16.26
C GLY A 10 -7.68 -18.91 -15.43
N HIS A 11 -7.67 -17.67 -14.95
CA HIS A 11 -6.69 -17.17 -13.98
C HIS A 11 -6.95 -17.78 -12.58
N PRO A 12 -5.91 -18.04 -11.77
CA PRO A 12 -6.08 -18.57 -10.43
C PRO A 12 -6.85 -17.57 -9.54
N LYS A 13 -7.67 -18.09 -8.62
CA LYS A 13 -8.45 -17.26 -7.68
C LYS A 13 -7.59 -16.28 -6.87
N GLY A 14 -6.34 -16.65 -6.60
CA GLY A 14 -5.37 -15.79 -5.92
C GLY A 14 -5.12 -14.46 -6.63
N LEU A 15 -5.18 -14.41 -7.96
CA LEU A 15 -5.03 -13.17 -8.72
C LEU A 15 -6.11 -12.15 -8.37
N TRP A 16 -7.36 -12.59 -8.23
CA TRP A 16 -8.48 -11.69 -7.90
C TRP A 16 -8.41 -11.17 -6.47
N VAL A 17 -7.86 -11.98 -5.56
CA VAL A 17 -7.58 -11.54 -4.18
C VAL A 17 -6.50 -10.46 -4.20
N LEU A 18 -5.39 -10.69 -4.91
CA LEU A 18 -4.31 -9.70 -5.02
C LEU A 18 -4.76 -8.43 -5.73
N PHE A 19 -5.56 -8.56 -6.80
CA PHE A 19 -6.19 -7.43 -7.49
C PHE A 19 -7.02 -6.56 -6.53
N GLY A 20 -7.95 -7.19 -5.80
CA GLY A 20 -8.82 -6.48 -4.86
C GLY A 20 -8.05 -5.84 -3.70
N THR A 21 -7.05 -6.54 -3.18
CA THR A 21 -6.20 -6.05 -2.10
C THR A 21 -5.38 -4.83 -2.53
N GLU A 22 -4.75 -4.89 -3.72
CA GLU A 22 -3.97 -3.76 -4.24
C GLU A 22 -4.88 -2.58 -4.64
N MET A 23 -6.03 -2.86 -5.27
CA MET A 23 -7.02 -1.83 -5.61
C MET A 23 -7.47 -1.07 -4.37
N TRP A 24 -7.79 -1.78 -3.28
CA TRP A 24 -8.22 -1.18 -2.01
C TRP A 24 -7.10 -0.38 -1.35
N GLU A 25 -5.87 -0.91 -1.37
CA GLU A 25 -4.71 -0.20 -0.85
C GLU A 25 -4.46 1.09 -1.62
N ARG A 26 -4.50 1.05 -2.95
CA ARG A 26 -4.35 2.25 -3.79
C ARG A 26 -5.45 3.27 -3.54
N PHE A 27 -6.69 2.84 -3.46
CA PHE A 27 -7.81 3.71 -3.11
C PHE A 27 -7.55 4.44 -1.77
N ASN A 28 -7.16 3.71 -0.74
CA ASN A 28 -6.84 4.27 0.57
C ASN A 28 -5.65 5.23 0.52
N PHE A 29 -4.56 4.84 -0.14
CA PHE A 29 -3.34 5.63 -0.23
C PHE A 29 -3.56 6.95 -0.98
N TYR A 30 -4.24 6.94 -2.11
CA TYR A 30 -4.50 8.16 -2.89
C TYR A 30 -5.55 9.04 -2.23
N GLY A 31 -6.61 8.48 -1.63
CA GLY A 31 -7.58 9.24 -0.85
C GLY A 31 -6.93 9.93 0.35
N MET A 32 -6.14 9.21 1.13
CA MET A 32 -5.37 9.78 2.24
C MET A 32 -4.44 10.91 1.76
N ARG A 33 -3.72 10.73 0.65
CA ARG A 33 -2.83 11.76 0.09
C ARG A 33 -3.56 13.04 -0.26
N THR A 34 -4.75 12.95 -0.83
CA THR A 34 -5.57 14.11 -1.22
C THR A 34 -5.91 14.94 0.01
N LEU A 35 -6.28 14.29 1.11
CA LEU A 35 -6.69 14.95 2.34
C LEU A 35 -5.51 15.37 3.24
N LEU A 36 -4.36 14.71 3.14
CA LEU A 36 -3.22 14.88 4.06
C LEU A 36 -2.74 16.33 4.12
N THR A 37 -2.49 16.94 2.96
CA THR A 37 -2.00 18.32 2.89
C THR A 37 -3.01 19.32 3.48
N LEU A 38 -4.29 19.10 3.18
CA LEU A 38 -5.37 19.91 3.72
C LEU A 38 -5.45 19.79 5.25
N PHE A 39 -5.35 18.55 5.75
CA PHE A 39 -5.35 18.28 7.20
C PHE A 39 -4.16 18.96 7.91
N ILE A 40 -2.95 18.84 7.36
CA ILE A 40 -1.75 19.46 7.96
C ILE A 40 -1.89 20.99 8.05
N VAL A 41 -2.36 21.64 6.98
CA VAL A 41 -2.46 23.10 6.93
C VAL A 41 -3.67 23.61 7.70
N SER A 42 -4.85 23.03 7.47
CA SER A 42 -6.11 23.59 7.98
C SER A 42 -6.44 23.15 9.41
N ALA A 43 -6.14 21.90 9.76
CA ALA A 43 -6.46 21.36 11.09
C ALA A 43 -5.29 21.48 12.06
N LEU A 44 -4.08 21.13 11.63
CA LEU A 44 -2.89 21.20 12.50
C LEU A 44 -2.20 22.57 12.51
N MET A 45 -2.73 23.56 11.78
CA MET A 45 -2.23 24.93 11.73
C MET A 45 -0.74 25.05 11.37
N MET A 46 -0.22 24.11 10.57
CA MET A 46 1.17 24.14 10.13
C MET A 46 1.34 25.00 8.87
N SER A 47 2.53 25.55 8.67
CA SER A 47 2.81 26.38 7.49
C SER A 47 2.77 25.52 6.20
N LYS A 48 2.52 26.18 5.05
CA LYS A 48 2.55 25.52 3.74
C LYS A 48 3.90 24.88 3.43
N GLU A 49 4.99 25.50 3.89
CA GLU A 49 6.35 25.00 3.74
C GLU A 49 6.55 23.72 4.54
N GLN A 50 6.13 23.71 5.81
CA GLN A 50 6.17 22.50 6.65
C GLN A 50 5.32 21.37 6.07
N SER A 51 4.10 21.67 5.60
CA SER A 51 3.24 20.69 4.95
C SER A 51 3.90 20.09 3.71
N SER A 52 4.54 20.93 2.88
CA SER A 52 5.24 20.45 1.68
C SER A 52 6.44 19.57 2.02
N LEU A 53 7.21 19.92 3.06
CA LEU A 53 8.33 19.08 3.53
C LEU A 53 7.87 17.74 4.08
N ILE A 54 6.82 17.74 4.91
CA ILE A 54 6.24 16.49 5.46
C ILE A 54 5.71 15.62 4.34
N TYR A 55 4.94 16.17 3.42
CA TYR A 55 4.38 15.44 2.29
C TYR A 55 5.46 14.89 1.35
N GLY A 56 6.44 15.73 1.00
CA GLY A 56 7.56 15.31 0.14
C GLY A 56 8.43 14.25 0.79
N GLY A 57 8.75 14.41 2.09
CA GLY A 57 9.47 13.41 2.88
C GLY A 57 8.72 12.08 2.99
N PHE A 58 7.42 12.13 3.27
CA PHE A 58 6.55 10.96 3.30
C PHE A 58 6.59 10.20 1.97
N LEU A 59 6.39 10.90 0.85
CA LEU A 59 6.43 10.27 -0.48
C LEU A 59 7.82 9.70 -0.79
N GLY A 60 8.88 10.46 -0.55
CA GLY A 60 10.25 10.01 -0.78
C GLY A 60 10.57 8.72 -0.03
N LEU A 61 10.20 8.65 1.24
CA LEU A 61 10.39 7.45 2.06
C LEU A 61 9.50 6.28 1.61
N CYS A 62 8.26 6.52 1.16
CA CYS A 62 7.41 5.48 0.56
C CYS A 62 7.99 4.87 -0.73
N TYR A 63 8.88 5.59 -1.45
CA TYR A 63 9.60 5.04 -2.60
C TYR A 63 10.92 4.35 -2.20
N LEU A 64 11.52 4.75 -1.09
CA LEU A 64 12.80 4.19 -0.63
C LEU A 64 12.60 2.88 0.16
N THR A 65 11.62 2.82 1.06
CA THR A 65 11.39 1.68 1.96
C THR A 65 11.08 0.35 1.26
N PRO A 66 10.48 0.28 0.05
CA PRO A 66 10.31 -0.97 -0.68
C PRO A 66 11.60 -1.74 -0.96
N MET A 67 12.74 -1.05 -1.09
CA MET A 67 14.04 -1.70 -1.25
C MET A 67 14.39 -2.52 0.00
N LEU A 68 14.15 -1.96 1.18
CA LEU A 68 14.36 -2.65 2.46
C LEU A 68 13.35 -3.79 2.66
N GLY A 69 12.08 -3.53 2.34
CA GLY A 69 11.01 -4.53 2.47
C GLY A 69 11.20 -5.74 1.56
N GLY A 70 11.65 -5.53 0.31
CA GLY A 70 12.00 -6.61 -0.60
C GLY A 70 13.18 -7.44 -0.07
N PHE A 71 14.26 -6.79 0.36
CA PHE A 71 15.41 -7.48 0.94
C PHE A 71 15.05 -8.34 2.17
N ILE A 72 14.23 -7.79 3.08
CA ILE A 72 13.79 -8.51 4.28
C ILE A 72 12.89 -9.70 3.91
N SER A 73 12.02 -9.51 2.92
CA SER A 73 11.17 -10.57 2.40
C SER A 73 11.96 -11.72 1.83
N ASP A 74 12.91 -11.43 0.96
CA ASP A 74 13.68 -12.44 0.25
C ASP A 74 14.57 -13.26 1.19
N ARG A 75 15.06 -12.63 2.28
CA ARG A 75 16.04 -13.27 3.17
C ARG A 75 15.43 -13.89 4.43
N PHE A 76 14.33 -13.36 4.96
CA PHE A 76 13.86 -13.70 6.30
C PHE A 76 12.39 -14.10 6.39
N LEU A 77 11.46 -13.33 5.83
CA LEU A 77 10.03 -13.45 6.15
C LEU A 77 9.20 -14.12 5.05
N GLY A 78 9.63 -14.01 3.80
CA GLY A 78 8.84 -14.42 2.63
C GLY A 78 7.71 -13.44 2.28
N ASN A 79 7.30 -13.45 1.01
CA ASN A 79 6.37 -12.46 0.44
C ASN A 79 5.02 -12.41 1.20
N ARG A 80 4.44 -13.56 1.54
CA ARG A 80 3.13 -13.63 2.20
C ARG A 80 3.14 -12.92 3.57
N ASN A 81 4.15 -13.20 4.39
CA ASN A 81 4.23 -12.62 5.74
C ASN A 81 4.52 -11.12 5.67
N CYS A 82 5.35 -10.69 4.71
CA CYS A 82 5.61 -9.27 4.47
C CYS A 82 4.36 -8.52 4.02
N ILE A 83 3.52 -9.10 3.14
CA ILE A 83 2.25 -8.49 2.73
C ILE A 83 1.30 -8.36 3.94
N MET A 84 1.18 -9.41 4.75
CA MET A 84 0.32 -9.38 5.94
C MET A 84 0.80 -8.35 6.97
N LEU A 85 2.11 -8.34 7.26
CA LEU A 85 2.72 -7.36 8.18
C LEU A 85 2.57 -5.93 7.63
N GLY A 86 2.86 -5.72 6.36
CA GLY A 86 2.73 -4.42 5.71
C GLY A 86 1.28 -3.90 5.73
N GLY A 87 0.31 -4.75 5.41
CA GLY A 87 -1.11 -4.43 5.49
C GLY A 87 -1.56 -4.07 6.90
N LEU A 88 -1.13 -4.83 7.91
CA LEU A 88 -1.43 -4.55 9.31
C LEU A 88 -0.82 -3.21 9.77
N LEU A 89 0.44 -2.95 9.43
CA LEU A 89 1.10 -1.67 9.75
C LEU A 89 0.37 -0.50 9.10
N MET A 90 0.01 -0.61 7.81
CA MET A 90 -0.76 0.45 7.14
C MET A 90 -2.12 0.68 7.80
N ALA A 91 -2.84 -0.37 8.20
CA ALA A 91 -4.10 -0.24 8.92
C ALA A 91 -3.92 0.46 10.27
N CYS A 92 -2.90 0.08 11.05
CA CYS A 92 -2.55 0.76 12.30
C CYS A 92 -2.19 2.23 12.06
N GLY A 93 -1.42 2.54 11.03
CA GLY A 93 -1.07 3.91 10.66
C GLY A 93 -2.31 4.75 10.31
N GLN A 94 -3.28 4.20 9.57
CA GLN A 94 -4.54 4.89 9.28
C GLN A 94 -5.37 5.14 10.54
N MET A 95 -5.40 4.19 11.47
CA MET A 95 -6.06 4.39 12.77
C MET A 95 -5.40 5.49 13.60
N LEU A 96 -4.06 5.61 13.56
CA LEU A 96 -3.34 6.70 14.20
C LEU A 96 -3.64 8.05 13.52
N LEU A 97 -3.74 8.12 12.19
CA LEU A 97 -4.19 9.34 11.48
C LEU A 97 -5.61 9.73 11.88
N PHE A 98 -6.52 8.77 11.94
CA PHE A 98 -7.88 9.01 12.41
C PHE A 98 -7.90 9.55 13.85
N THR A 99 -7.09 8.98 14.74
CA THR A 99 -6.95 9.46 16.12
C THR A 99 -6.38 10.88 16.14
N SER A 100 -5.34 11.18 15.35
CA SER A 100 -4.80 12.53 15.18
C SER A 100 -5.90 13.51 14.76
N ALA A 101 -6.72 13.13 13.77
CA ALA A 101 -7.84 13.91 13.28
C ALA A 101 -9.01 14.03 14.29
N SER A 102 -9.06 13.19 15.30
CA SER A 102 -10.11 13.26 16.34
C SER A 102 -9.70 14.15 17.52
N VAL A 103 -8.39 14.30 17.78
CA VAL A 103 -7.90 15.02 18.96
C VAL A 103 -7.33 16.42 18.66
N PHE A 104 -7.25 16.84 17.39
CA PHE A 104 -6.60 18.12 17.03
C PHE A 104 -7.28 19.34 17.67
N SER A 105 -8.59 19.29 17.91
CA SER A 105 -9.33 20.38 18.55
C SER A 105 -9.11 20.51 20.06
N THR A 106 -8.71 19.40 20.71
CA THR A 106 -8.48 19.36 22.16
C THR A 106 -6.99 19.45 22.54
N ASN A 107 -6.12 18.82 21.74
CA ASN A 107 -4.68 18.80 21.99
C ASN A 107 -3.91 18.78 20.67
N LEU A 108 -3.55 19.97 20.19
CA LEU A 108 -2.87 20.15 18.90
C LEU A 108 -1.47 19.48 18.86
N GLU A 109 -0.72 19.51 19.96
CA GLU A 109 0.63 18.92 20.00
C GLU A 109 0.58 17.38 19.98
N LEU A 110 -0.41 16.80 20.66
CA LEU A 110 -0.65 15.37 20.58
C LEU A 110 -1.06 14.98 19.14
N ALA A 111 -1.92 15.75 18.50
CA ALA A 111 -2.35 15.48 17.12
C ALA A 111 -1.16 15.52 16.14
N LYS A 112 -0.26 16.50 16.25
CA LYS A 112 0.97 16.56 15.44
C LYS A 112 1.88 15.34 15.69
N THR A 113 2.06 14.96 16.94
CA THR A 113 2.88 13.79 17.31
C THR A 113 2.29 12.52 16.71
N LEU A 114 0.97 12.32 16.81
CA LEU A 114 0.27 11.19 16.22
C LEU A 114 0.38 11.18 14.69
N LEU A 115 0.32 12.34 14.03
CA LEU A 115 0.56 12.47 12.59
C LEU A 115 1.92 11.89 12.21
N TYR A 116 3.00 12.32 12.85
CA TYR A 116 4.36 11.85 12.51
C TYR A 116 4.53 10.36 12.73
N ILE A 117 4.02 9.84 13.85
CA ILE A 117 4.06 8.40 14.14
C ILE A 117 3.27 7.63 13.08
N ALA A 118 2.06 8.09 12.74
CA ALA A 118 1.20 7.48 11.74
C ALA A 118 1.87 7.40 10.37
N LEU A 119 2.44 8.51 9.90
CA LEU A 119 3.15 8.55 8.62
C LEU A 119 4.35 7.60 8.63
N GLY A 120 5.13 7.54 9.71
CA GLY A 120 6.22 6.59 9.88
C GLY A 120 5.75 5.14 9.77
N VAL A 121 4.69 4.78 10.48
CA VAL A 121 4.12 3.42 10.44
C VAL A 121 3.61 3.07 9.04
N ILE A 122 2.95 4.01 8.34
CA ILE A 122 2.48 3.81 6.95
C ILE A 122 3.67 3.62 5.99
N ILE A 123 4.74 4.39 6.13
CA ILE A 123 5.96 4.25 5.31
C ILE A 123 6.53 2.84 5.41
N PHE A 124 6.71 2.32 6.63
CA PHE A 124 7.19 0.96 6.83
C PHE A 124 6.21 -0.09 6.31
N GLY A 125 4.91 0.10 6.56
CA GLY A 125 3.87 -0.78 6.04
C GLY A 125 3.89 -0.87 4.53
N ASN A 126 3.95 0.27 3.84
CA ASN A 126 4.06 0.35 2.38
C ASN A 126 5.34 -0.32 1.87
N GLY A 127 6.47 -0.13 2.57
CA GLY A 127 7.74 -0.77 2.25
C GLY A 127 7.66 -2.29 2.25
N PHE A 128 7.00 -2.90 3.23
CA PHE A 128 6.80 -4.35 3.28
C PHE A 128 5.76 -4.86 2.29
N PHE A 129 4.72 -4.08 2.04
CA PHE A 129 3.59 -4.51 1.20
C PHE A 129 3.91 -4.47 -0.29
N LYS A 130 4.35 -3.32 -0.78
CA LYS A 130 4.41 -2.99 -2.21
C LYS A 130 5.30 -3.91 -3.06
N PRO A 131 6.56 -4.23 -2.69
CA PRO A 131 7.40 -5.12 -3.51
C PRO A 131 6.87 -6.55 -3.49
N ASN A 132 6.31 -6.97 -2.37
CA ASN A 132 5.94 -8.35 -2.13
C ASN A 132 4.62 -8.75 -2.78
N ILE A 133 3.65 -7.84 -2.90
CA ILE A 133 2.38 -8.14 -3.57
C ILE A 133 2.58 -8.35 -5.07
N SER A 134 3.43 -7.53 -5.72
CA SER A 134 3.79 -7.70 -7.13
C SER A 134 4.56 -9.01 -7.37
N SER A 135 5.51 -9.34 -6.50
CA SER A 135 6.24 -10.61 -6.55
C SER A 135 5.32 -11.82 -6.38
N MET A 136 4.29 -11.71 -5.52
CA MET A 136 3.31 -12.77 -5.31
C MET A 136 2.44 -13.03 -6.55
N VAL A 137 2.12 -12.02 -7.38
CA VAL A 137 1.44 -12.23 -8.67
C VAL A 137 2.25 -13.20 -9.55
N SER A 138 3.56 -12.97 -9.65
CA SER A 138 4.46 -13.85 -10.42
C SER A 138 4.47 -15.29 -9.88
N SER A 139 4.41 -15.47 -8.57
CA SER A 139 4.45 -16.79 -7.93
C SER A 139 3.19 -17.63 -8.14
N LEU A 140 2.09 -17.03 -8.61
CA LEU A 140 0.85 -17.76 -8.93
C LEU A 140 0.93 -18.53 -10.25
N TYR A 141 1.95 -18.27 -11.09
CA TYR A 141 2.06 -18.85 -12.43
C TYR A 141 3.32 -19.68 -12.58
N PRO A 142 3.22 -20.94 -13.07
CA PRO A 142 4.37 -21.73 -13.47
C PRO A 142 5.16 -21.03 -14.60
N LYS A 143 6.46 -21.32 -14.67
CA LYS A 143 7.37 -20.71 -15.67
C LYS A 143 6.94 -20.93 -17.12
N GLU A 144 6.18 -21.99 -17.37
CA GLU A 144 5.65 -22.39 -18.69
C GLU A 144 4.47 -21.53 -19.15
N GLN A 145 3.84 -20.78 -18.24
CA GLN A 145 2.63 -19.98 -18.52
C GLN A 145 2.91 -18.47 -18.66
N LYS A 146 4.00 -18.09 -19.30
CA LYS A 146 4.39 -16.68 -19.47
C LYS A 146 3.29 -15.81 -20.09
N ASN A 147 2.60 -16.28 -21.12
CA ASN A 147 1.52 -15.52 -21.78
C ASN A 147 0.36 -15.19 -20.80
N LYS A 148 0.06 -16.11 -19.87
CA LYS A 148 -0.95 -15.85 -18.82
C LYS A 148 -0.43 -14.89 -17.75
N LEU A 149 0.86 -14.89 -17.48
CA LEU A 149 1.49 -13.98 -16.53
C LEU A 149 1.40 -12.53 -16.99
N ASP A 150 1.64 -12.25 -18.27
CA ASP A 150 1.52 -10.90 -18.84
C ASP A 150 0.09 -10.36 -18.71
N THR A 151 -0.90 -11.20 -19.02
CA THR A 151 -2.31 -10.87 -18.81
C THR A 151 -2.64 -10.65 -17.33
N ALA A 152 -2.07 -11.46 -16.44
CA ALA A 152 -2.26 -11.31 -15.00
C ALA A 152 -1.73 -9.99 -14.47
N PHE A 153 -0.56 -9.54 -14.93
CA PHE A 153 -0.04 -8.23 -14.59
C PHE A 153 -0.90 -7.10 -15.15
N THR A 154 -1.44 -7.25 -16.36
CA THR A 154 -2.38 -6.27 -16.93
C THR A 154 -3.62 -6.12 -16.05
N ILE A 155 -4.21 -7.23 -15.60
CA ILE A 155 -5.35 -7.23 -14.67
C ILE A 155 -4.94 -6.59 -13.34
N PHE A 156 -3.80 -6.95 -12.79
CA PHE A 156 -3.30 -6.42 -11.53
C PHE A 156 -3.08 -4.89 -11.59
N TYR A 157 -2.44 -4.40 -12.65
CA TYR A 157 -2.25 -2.95 -12.86
C TYR A 157 -3.56 -2.20 -13.12
N MET A 158 -4.56 -2.84 -13.71
CA MET A 158 -5.90 -2.26 -13.81
C MET A 158 -6.50 -2.01 -12.42
N GLY A 159 -6.28 -2.92 -11.46
CA GLY A 159 -6.68 -2.72 -10.06
C GLY A 159 -6.01 -1.50 -9.43
N ILE A 160 -4.70 -1.32 -9.65
CA ILE A 160 -3.95 -0.14 -9.20
C ILE A 160 -4.61 1.14 -9.75
N ASN A 161 -4.87 1.19 -11.06
CA ASN A 161 -5.43 2.37 -11.71
C ASN A 161 -6.86 2.68 -11.24
N VAL A 162 -7.71 1.66 -11.11
CA VAL A 162 -9.08 1.83 -10.59
C VAL A 162 -9.05 2.35 -9.16
N GLY A 163 -8.22 1.76 -8.28
CA GLY A 163 -8.08 2.22 -6.90
C GLY A 163 -7.57 3.66 -6.80
N ALA A 164 -6.53 3.99 -7.57
CA ALA A 164 -5.97 5.33 -7.63
C ALA A 164 -6.98 6.36 -8.15
N PHE A 165 -7.72 6.02 -9.21
CA PHE A 165 -8.76 6.88 -9.78
C PHE A 165 -9.86 7.16 -8.76
N LEU A 166 -10.44 6.13 -8.15
CA LEU A 166 -11.50 6.28 -7.16
C LEU A 166 -11.04 7.06 -5.92
N GLY A 167 -9.80 6.85 -5.47
CA GLY A 167 -9.24 7.53 -4.30
C GLY A 167 -9.07 9.06 -4.48
N GLN A 168 -9.00 9.54 -5.72
CA GLN A 168 -8.87 10.99 -5.98
C GLN A 168 -10.20 11.75 -5.91
N PHE A 169 -11.34 11.06 -5.84
CA PHE A 169 -12.66 11.68 -5.73
C PHE A 169 -13.12 11.89 -4.28
N ILE A 170 -12.30 11.53 -3.31
CA ILE A 170 -12.54 11.80 -1.88
C ILE A 170 -12.03 13.19 -1.51
#